data_e17f4e4df60158542d5e300059310c82
#
_entry.id   e17f4e4df60158542d5e300059310c82
#
_cell.length_a   1.000
_cell.length_b   1.000
_cell.length_c   1.000
_cell.angle_alpha   90.00
_cell.angle_beta   90.00
_cell.angle_gamma   90.00
#
_symmetry.space_group_name_H-M   'P 1'
#
loop_
_entity.id
_entity.type
_entity.pdbx_description
1 polymer ?
#
loop_
_entity_poly.entity_id
_entity_poly.type
_entity_poly.pdbx_seq_one_letter_code
_entity_poly.pdbx_strand_id
1 'polypeptide(L)'
;MGKKNITFSDIAKYTGFSKTTISRYFNNPDSLTLENQQIIADALEKLNYKENKVARILANGKTEFIGVIIPNLYMHYYSEVLNQILKTYETFGYKFLVFTGDDQETNERKYIQELLSYKIEGMIILSHTIPSRELASYNIPIVTI
;
A
#
# COMPACT_ATOMS: atom_id res chain seq x y z
N MET A 1 -22.97 19.86 2.64
CA MET A 1 -22.45 19.77 1.26
C MET A 1 -21.08 19.09 1.29
N GLY A 2 -20.95 17.98 0.62
CA GLY A 2 -19.65 17.33 0.45
C GLY A 2 -18.69 18.22 -0.32
N LYS A 3 -17.45 18.39 0.17
CA LYS A 3 -16.39 19.05 -0.60
C LYS A 3 -16.16 18.25 -1.87
N LYS A 4 -16.26 18.89 -3.02
CA LYS A 4 -15.96 18.27 -4.32
C LYS A 4 -14.47 17.86 -4.31
N ASN A 5 -14.21 16.58 -4.55
CA ASN A 5 -12.84 16.11 -4.67
C ASN A 5 -12.19 16.68 -5.94
N ILE A 6 -10.97 17.21 -5.79
CA ILE A 6 -10.17 17.68 -6.92
C ILE A 6 -9.73 16.46 -7.74
N THR A 7 -9.90 16.54 -9.04
CA THR A 7 -9.52 15.49 -9.99
C THR A 7 -8.32 15.90 -10.84
N PHE A 8 -7.74 14.96 -11.58
CA PHE A 8 -6.70 15.27 -12.56
C PHE A 8 -7.19 16.28 -13.62
N SER A 9 -8.47 16.23 -13.98
CA SER A 9 -9.08 17.22 -14.87
C SER A 9 -9.00 18.63 -14.30
N ASP A 10 -9.25 18.80 -13.01
CA ASP A 10 -9.18 20.10 -12.34
C ASP A 10 -7.74 20.63 -12.32
N ILE A 11 -6.78 19.75 -12.05
CA ILE A 11 -5.36 20.10 -12.07
C ILE A 11 -4.91 20.47 -13.48
N ALA A 12 -5.34 19.71 -14.49
CA ALA A 12 -5.04 19.97 -15.89
C ALA A 12 -5.57 21.36 -16.32
N LYS A 13 -6.80 21.68 -15.97
CA LYS A 13 -7.38 23.01 -16.22
C LYS A 13 -6.63 24.14 -15.54
N TYR A 14 -6.22 23.93 -14.30
CA TYR A 14 -5.53 24.94 -13.52
C TYR A 14 -4.12 25.22 -14.07
N THR A 15 -3.38 24.16 -14.47
CA THR A 15 -2.01 24.25 -14.93
C THR A 15 -1.89 24.52 -16.45
N GLY A 16 -2.92 24.19 -17.23
CA GLY A 16 -2.86 24.18 -18.70
C GLY A 16 -2.20 22.93 -19.28
N PHE A 17 -1.81 21.98 -18.43
CA PHE A 17 -1.24 20.71 -18.90
C PHE A 17 -2.33 19.69 -19.24
N SER A 18 -1.96 18.65 -20.02
CA SER A 18 -2.83 17.52 -20.29
C SER A 18 -2.96 16.61 -19.06
N LYS A 19 -4.04 15.83 -18.98
CA LYS A 19 -4.18 14.79 -17.95
C LYS A 19 -3.04 13.80 -17.97
N THR A 20 -2.52 13.47 -19.14
CA THR A 20 -1.35 12.58 -19.30
C THR A 20 -0.12 13.16 -18.63
N THR A 21 0.12 14.45 -18.76
CA THR A 21 1.23 15.14 -18.09
C THR A 21 1.06 15.12 -16.57
N ILE A 22 -0.16 15.37 -16.07
CA ILE A 22 -0.47 15.28 -14.64
C ILE A 22 -0.21 13.85 -14.13
N SER A 23 -0.67 12.83 -14.86
CA SER A 23 -0.42 11.43 -14.52
C SER A 23 1.07 11.09 -14.44
N ARG A 24 1.90 11.63 -15.35
CA ARG A 24 3.36 11.46 -15.32
C ARG A 24 3.99 12.02 -14.06
N TYR A 25 3.49 13.12 -13.54
CA TYR A 25 3.99 13.67 -12.28
C TYR A 25 3.95 12.66 -11.14
N PHE A 26 2.89 11.85 -11.07
CA PHE A 26 2.72 10.85 -10.01
C PHE A 26 3.43 9.53 -10.33
N ASN A 27 3.44 9.10 -11.59
CA ASN A 27 3.91 7.77 -11.98
C ASN A 27 5.34 7.74 -12.48
N ASN A 28 5.80 8.79 -13.13
CA ASN A 28 7.15 8.91 -13.69
C ASN A 28 7.58 10.38 -13.71
N PRO A 29 7.82 10.98 -12.53
CA PRO A 29 8.16 12.40 -12.42
C PRO A 29 9.42 12.79 -13.19
N ASP A 30 10.39 11.87 -13.33
CA ASP A 30 11.63 12.13 -14.06
C ASP A 30 11.42 12.35 -15.55
N SER A 31 10.27 11.97 -16.10
CA SER A 31 9.89 12.26 -17.49
C SER A 31 9.50 13.72 -17.73
N LEU A 32 9.34 14.50 -16.66
CA LEU A 32 9.00 15.92 -16.70
C LEU A 32 10.21 16.77 -16.36
N THR A 33 10.27 17.98 -16.91
CA THR A 33 11.27 18.98 -16.50
C THR A 33 11.04 19.40 -15.05
N LEU A 34 12.08 19.83 -14.37
CA LEU A 34 11.97 20.34 -13.00
C LEU A 34 10.98 21.51 -12.90
N GLU A 35 10.96 22.38 -13.91
CA GLU A 35 10.02 23.49 -14.00
C GLU A 35 8.57 22.99 -14.04
N ASN A 36 8.27 22.02 -14.89
CA ASN A 36 6.92 21.44 -15.00
C ASN A 36 6.52 20.70 -13.73
N GLN A 37 7.44 19.97 -13.10
CA GLN A 37 7.20 19.34 -11.80
C GLN A 37 6.82 20.39 -10.74
N GLN A 38 7.51 21.53 -10.71
CA GLN A 38 7.23 22.59 -9.75
C GLN A 38 5.88 23.24 -9.99
N ILE A 39 5.51 23.48 -11.25
CA ILE A 39 4.20 24.04 -11.61
C ILE A 39 3.07 23.12 -11.12
N ILE A 40 3.22 21.82 -11.30
CA ILE A 40 2.22 20.83 -10.85
C ILE A 40 2.20 20.78 -9.32
N ALA A 41 3.35 20.74 -8.66
CA ALA A 41 3.42 20.71 -7.19
C ALA A 41 2.71 21.93 -6.58
N ASP A 42 2.93 23.11 -7.11
CA ASP A 42 2.27 24.35 -6.66
C ASP A 42 0.76 24.30 -6.87
N ALA A 43 0.32 23.75 -7.99
CA ALA A 43 -1.11 23.58 -8.28
C ALA A 43 -1.78 22.60 -7.29
N LEU A 44 -1.13 21.49 -6.97
CA LEU A 44 -1.62 20.52 -6.00
C LEU A 44 -1.81 21.17 -4.62
N GLU A 45 -0.87 21.97 -4.20
CA GLU A 45 -0.94 22.68 -2.94
C GLU A 45 -2.08 23.72 -2.93
N LYS A 46 -2.16 24.54 -3.96
CA LYS A 46 -3.20 25.59 -4.08
C LYS A 46 -4.60 25.03 -4.17
N LEU A 47 -4.78 23.89 -4.87
CA LEU A 47 -6.06 23.23 -5.00
C LEU A 47 -6.38 22.32 -3.81
N ASN A 48 -5.44 22.20 -2.85
CA ASN A 48 -5.55 21.27 -1.73
C ASN A 48 -5.88 19.84 -2.21
N TYR A 49 -5.18 19.40 -3.24
CA TYR A 49 -5.35 18.08 -3.80
C TYR A 49 -4.88 17.01 -2.83
N LYS A 50 -5.71 15.99 -2.66
CA LYS A 50 -5.33 14.78 -1.92
C LYS A 50 -5.38 13.60 -2.87
N GLU A 51 -4.26 12.90 -3.00
CA GLU A 51 -4.16 11.73 -3.86
C GLU A 51 -5.18 10.67 -3.46
N ASN A 52 -5.94 10.20 -4.43
CA ASN A 52 -6.76 9.02 -4.23
C ASN A 52 -5.92 7.77 -4.53
N LYS A 53 -5.33 7.19 -3.48
CA LYS A 53 -4.47 6.00 -3.61
C LYS A 53 -5.22 4.79 -4.16
N VAL A 54 -6.51 4.66 -3.86
CA VAL A 54 -7.33 3.56 -4.38
C VAL A 54 -7.48 3.67 -5.90
N ALA A 55 -7.76 4.87 -6.40
CA ALA A 55 -7.83 5.11 -7.84
C ALA A 55 -6.50 4.84 -8.54
N ARG A 56 -5.38 5.22 -7.91
CA ARG A 56 -4.03 4.93 -8.40
C ARG A 56 -3.75 3.43 -8.47
N ILE A 57 -4.12 2.69 -7.44
CA ILE A 57 -4.00 1.22 -7.40
C ILE A 57 -4.79 0.59 -8.55
N LEU A 58 -6.04 1.03 -8.78
CA LEU A 58 -6.87 0.55 -9.88
C LEU A 58 -6.23 0.81 -11.25
N ALA A 59 -5.59 1.96 -11.41
CA ALA A 59 -4.92 2.32 -12.67
C ALA A 59 -3.62 1.53 -12.90
N ASN A 60 -2.82 1.32 -11.87
CA ASN A 60 -1.47 0.75 -11.97
C ASN A 60 -1.41 -0.75 -11.68
N GLY A 61 -2.43 -1.32 -11.06
CA GLY A 61 -2.49 -2.72 -10.68
C GLY A 61 -1.57 -3.14 -9.52
N LYS A 62 -0.82 -2.20 -8.94
CA LYS A 62 0.09 -2.44 -7.82
C LYS A 62 -0.40 -1.74 -6.57
N THR A 63 -0.56 -2.50 -5.49
CA THR A 63 -1.03 -1.95 -4.21
C THR A 63 0.09 -1.44 -3.32
N GLU A 64 1.29 -2.00 -3.44
CA GLU A 64 2.41 -1.81 -2.53
C GLU A 64 2.07 -2.23 -1.09
N PHE A 65 1.06 -3.09 -0.92
CA PHE A 65 0.65 -3.63 0.37
C PHE A 65 1.30 -4.96 0.65
N ILE A 66 1.82 -5.10 1.87
CA ILE A 66 2.31 -6.36 2.43
C ILE A 66 1.40 -6.72 3.61
N GLY A 67 0.90 -7.94 3.62
CA GLY A 67 0.15 -8.46 4.76
C GLY A 67 1.09 -9.00 5.82
N VAL A 68 0.77 -8.76 7.08
CA VAL A 68 1.49 -9.34 8.22
C VAL A 68 0.49 -9.97 9.17
N ILE A 69 0.70 -11.24 9.51
CA ILE A 69 -0.07 -11.93 10.55
C ILE A 69 0.88 -12.30 11.66
N ILE A 70 0.56 -11.88 12.87
CA ILE A 70 1.31 -12.19 14.09
C ILE A 70 0.34 -12.75 15.13
N PRO A 71 0.82 -13.55 16.10
CA PRO A 71 -0.08 -14.08 17.12
C PRO A 71 -0.75 -12.99 17.96
N ASN A 72 0.05 -12.05 18.46
CA ASN A 72 -0.43 -10.97 19.32
C ASN A 72 0.58 -9.82 19.37
N LEU A 73 0.19 -8.70 19.97
CA LEU A 73 1.04 -7.51 20.12
C LEU A 73 1.58 -7.32 21.54
N TYR A 74 1.08 -8.08 22.52
CA TYR A 74 1.51 -7.91 23.91
C TYR A 74 2.82 -8.65 24.24
N MET A 75 3.18 -9.69 23.49
CA MET A 75 4.48 -10.34 23.67
C MET A 75 5.57 -9.50 23.00
N HIS A 76 6.54 -9.11 23.80
CA HIS A 76 7.65 -8.25 23.37
C HIS A 76 8.36 -8.76 22.11
N TYR A 77 8.57 -10.07 22.02
CA TYR A 77 9.20 -10.69 20.85
C TYR A 77 8.49 -10.35 19.55
N TYR A 78 7.18 -10.52 19.50
CA TYR A 78 6.41 -10.27 18.27
C TYR A 78 6.35 -8.79 17.90
N SER A 79 6.16 -7.92 18.90
CA SER A 79 6.16 -6.49 18.66
C SER A 79 7.52 -5.97 18.22
N GLU A 80 8.60 -6.50 18.73
CA GLU A 80 9.95 -6.13 18.30
C GLU A 80 10.23 -6.58 16.86
N VAL A 81 9.91 -7.82 16.51
CA VAL A 81 10.08 -8.34 15.15
C VAL A 81 9.25 -7.50 14.17
N LEU A 82 7.98 -7.22 14.51
CA LEU A 82 7.13 -6.37 13.67
C LEU A 82 7.72 -4.98 13.48
N ASN A 83 8.21 -4.37 14.55
CA ASN A 83 8.85 -3.05 14.49
C ASN A 83 10.06 -3.03 13.54
N GLN A 84 10.90 -4.08 13.57
CA GLN A 84 12.03 -4.21 12.65
C GLN A 84 11.58 -4.39 11.19
N ILE A 85 10.54 -5.18 10.96
CA ILE A 85 9.96 -5.36 9.63
C ILE A 85 9.48 -4.01 9.07
N LEU A 86 8.67 -3.29 9.85
CA LEU A 86 8.12 -2.01 9.44
C LEU A 86 9.21 -1.00 9.09
N LYS A 87 10.22 -0.86 9.95
CA LYS A 87 11.35 0.06 9.71
C LYS A 87 12.16 -0.30 8.48
N THR A 88 12.43 -1.59 8.28
CA THR A 88 13.25 -2.06 7.17
C THR A 88 12.57 -1.79 5.82
N TYR A 89 11.28 -2.07 5.72
CA TYR A 89 10.56 -1.99 4.44
C TYR A 89 9.91 -0.63 4.16
N GLU A 90 9.84 0.25 5.15
CA GLU A 90 9.34 1.61 4.95
C GLU A 90 10.12 2.35 3.87
N THR A 91 11.44 2.16 3.83
CA THR A 91 12.32 2.80 2.84
C THR A 91 12.05 2.34 1.41
N PHE A 92 11.42 1.19 1.23
CA PHE A 92 11.05 0.66 -0.08
C PHE A 92 9.64 1.07 -0.54
N GLY A 93 8.95 1.90 0.24
CA GLY A 93 7.63 2.41 -0.10
C GLY A 93 6.46 1.47 0.20
N TYR A 94 6.71 0.31 0.79
CA TYR A 94 5.65 -0.63 1.15
C TYR A 94 4.81 -0.15 2.33
N LYS A 95 3.53 -0.48 2.28
CA LYS A 95 2.57 -0.28 3.37
C LYS A 95 2.14 -1.64 3.91
N PHE A 96 1.85 -1.69 5.21
CA PHE A 96 1.57 -2.94 5.90
C PHE A 96 0.14 -2.98 6.41
N LEU A 97 -0.51 -4.12 6.20
CA LEU A 97 -1.79 -4.47 6.81
C LEU A 97 -1.50 -5.58 7.83
N VAL A 98 -1.69 -5.28 9.11
CA VAL A 98 -1.31 -6.16 10.21
C VAL A 98 -2.56 -6.72 10.89
N PHE A 99 -2.61 -8.04 11.05
CA PHE A 99 -3.66 -8.75 11.79
C PHE A 99 -3.06 -9.63 12.87
N THR A 100 -3.80 -9.83 13.95
CA THR A 100 -3.43 -10.74 15.03
C THR A 100 -4.27 -12.02 14.96
N GLY A 101 -3.61 -13.16 14.78
CA GLY A 101 -4.25 -14.47 14.61
C GLY A 101 -4.55 -15.22 15.91
N ASP A 102 -3.99 -14.77 17.04
CA ASP A 102 -4.15 -15.38 18.37
C ASP A 102 -3.78 -16.86 18.44
N ASP A 103 -2.79 -17.27 17.67
CA ASP A 103 -2.35 -18.69 17.53
C ASP A 103 -3.51 -19.63 17.19
N GLN A 104 -4.48 -19.15 16.42
CA GLN A 104 -5.63 -19.93 16.00
C GLN A 104 -5.70 -20.09 14.48
N GLU A 105 -5.70 -21.33 14.05
CA GLU A 105 -5.73 -21.69 12.63
C GLU A 105 -6.92 -21.07 11.88
N THR A 106 -8.10 -21.02 12.52
CA THR A 106 -9.30 -20.41 11.92
C THR A 106 -9.14 -18.91 11.70
N ASN A 107 -8.51 -18.21 12.65
CA ASN A 107 -8.25 -16.78 12.53
C ASN A 107 -7.19 -16.50 11.45
N GLU A 108 -6.13 -17.29 11.43
CA GLU A 108 -5.08 -17.15 10.41
C GLU A 108 -5.66 -17.31 9.00
N ARG A 109 -6.47 -18.35 8.75
CA ARG A 109 -7.14 -18.55 7.44
C ARG A 109 -8.05 -17.39 7.08
N LYS A 110 -8.83 -16.93 8.03
CA LYS A 110 -9.72 -15.78 7.84
C LYS A 110 -8.95 -14.56 7.40
N TYR A 111 -7.86 -14.24 8.10
CA TYR A 111 -7.07 -13.04 7.79
C TYR A 111 -6.25 -13.19 6.52
N ILE A 112 -5.80 -14.38 6.18
CA ILE A 112 -5.17 -14.62 4.87
C ILE A 112 -6.15 -14.30 3.75
N GLN A 113 -7.39 -14.78 3.82
CA GLN A 113 -8.41 -14.50 2.82
C GLN A 113 -8.73 -13.00 2.74
N GLU A 114 -8.82 -12.34 3.88
CA GLU A 114 -9.07 -10.90 3.92
C GLU A 114 -7.92 -10.12 3.30
N LEU A 115 -6.67 -10.45 3.64
CA LEU A 115 -5.48 -9.83 3.06
C LEU A 115 -5.41 -10.03 1.54
N LEU A 116 -5.71 -11.22 1.05
CA LEU A 116 -5.76 -11.50 -0.38
C LEU A 116 -6.79 -10.62 -1.11
N SER A 117 -7.90 -10.30 -0.44
CA SER A 117 -8.93 -9.42 -1.00
C SER A 117 -8.44 -7.98 -1.21
N TYR A 118 -7.45 -7.54 -0.45
CA TYR A 118 -6.78 -6.24 -0.65
C TYR A 118 -5.72 -6.26 -1.75
N LYS A 119 -5.56 -7.39 -2.43
CA LYS A 119 -4.55 -7.57 -3.49
C LYS A 119 -3.14 -7.23 -3.01
N ILE A 120 -2.78 -7.76 -1.86
CA ILE A 120 -1.43 -7.60 -1.32
C ILE A 120 -0.39 -8.24 -2.26
N GLU A 121 0.83 -7.72 -2.24
CA GLU A 121 1.92 -8.20 -3.08
C GLU A 121 2.75 -9.30 -2.42
N GLY A 122 2.61 -9.48 -1.13
CA GLY A 122 3.27 -10.53 -0.35
C GLY A 122 2.74 -10.57 1.07
N MET A 123 3.15 -11.58 1.82
CA MET A 123 2.70 -11.80 3.19
C MET A 123 3.86 -12.27 4.07
N ILE A 124 3.89 -11.80 5.30
CA ILE A 124 4.81 -12.27 6.34
C ILE A 124 3.96 -12.82 7.48
N ILE A 125 4.20 -14.06 7.88
CA ILE A 125 3.47 -14.71 8.96
C ILE A 125 4.47 -15.11 10.04
N LEU A 126 4.28 -14.60 11.24
CA LEU A 126 5.07 -14.94 12.41
C LEU A 126 4.35 -16.04 13.19
N SER A 127 5.06 -17.14 13.48
CA SER A 127 4.52 -18.23 14.31
C SER A 127 3.16 -18.75 13.80
N HIS A 128 3.18 -19.39 12.64
CA HIS A 128 1.94 -19.88 12.02
C HIS A 128 1.49 -21.23 12.59
N THR A 129 0.18 -21.44 12.65
CA THR A 129 -0.45 -22.72 12.98
C THR A 129 -0.88 -23.51 11.74
N ILE A 130 -1.11 -22.80 10.64
CA ILE A 130 -1.49 -23.41 9.35
C ILE A 130 -0.32 -24.21 8.77
N PRO A 131 -0.55 -25.44 8.25
CA PRO A 131 0.48 -26.22 7.61
C PRO A 131 1.20 -25.49 6.47
N SER A 132 2.51 -25.60 6.39
CA SER A 132 3.31 -24.96 5.34
C SER A 132 2.87 -25.33 3.93
N ARG A 133 2.34 -26.56 3.75
CA ARG A 133 1.77 -27.00 2.46
C ARG A 133 0.58 -26.13 2.03
N GLU A 134 -0.27 -25.76 2.97
CA GLU A 134 -1.43 -24.89 2.70
C GLU A 134 -0.94 -23.48 2.35
N LEU A 135 0.01 -22.95 3.10
CA LEU A 135 0.61 -21.62 2.80
C LEU A 135 1.24 -21.59 1.42
N ALA A 136 1.92 -22.67 1.01
CA ALA A 136 2.51 -22.78 -0.31
C ALA A 136 1.49 -22.82 -1.45
N SER A 137 0.21 -23.13 -1.16
CA SER A 137 -0.85 -23.16 -2.17
C SER A 137 -1.35 -21.78 -2.59
N TYR A 138 -1.10 -20.76 -1.80
CA TYR A 138 -1.48 -19.39 -2.15
C TYR A 138 -0.53 -18.82 -3.22
N ASN A 139 -1.10 -18.12 -4.18
CA ASN A 139 -0.34 -17.63 -5.35
C ASN A 139 0.27 -16.25 -5.11
N ILE A 140 0.93 -16.08 -3.98
CA ILE A 140 1.70 -14.88 -3.62
C ILE A 140 2.95 -15.29 -2.83
N PRO A 141 4.00 -14.47 -2.82
CA PRO A 141 5.13 -14.70 -1.93
C PRO A 141 4.73 -14.66 -0.46
N ILE A 142 5.05 -15.71 0.29
CA ILE A 142 4.81 -15.79 1.73
C ILE A 142 6.13 -16.13 2.43
N VAL A 143 6.48 -15.33 3.42
CA VAL A 143 7.62 -15.58 4.31
C VAL A 143 7.08 -15.93 5.69
N THR A 144 7.58 -17.02 6.27
CA THR A 144 7.27 -17.41 7.64
C THR A 144 8.48 -17.22 8.53
N ILE A 145 8.24 -16.78 9.75
CA ILE A 145 9.28 -16.56 10.78
C ILE A 145 8.92 -17.33 12.04
#